data_07b3efae5acb4aa10d831132804235bf
#
_entry.id   07b3efae5acb4aa10d831132804235bf
#
_cell.length_a   1.000
_cell.length_b   1.000
_cell.length_c   1.000
_cell.angle_alpha   90.00
_cell.angle_beta   90.00
_cell.angle_gamma   90.00
#
_symmetry.space_group_name_H-M   'P 1'
#
loop_
_entity.id
_entity.type
_entity.pdbx_description
1 polymer ?
#
loop_
_entity_poly.entity_id
_entity_poly.type
_entity_poly.pdbx_seq_one_letter_code
_entity_poly.pdbx_strand_id
1 'polypeptide(L)'
;MRVLVADDDRELAAALADCVLACGHEVVDTVSGGGWAVIQSFARHAPDAVLLDILMPRCNGLTVCHALLSRKPDTRVILISGCMEREHPFISDSGAAAYLHKPVGLVELRDALAGSAG
;
A
#
# COMPACT_ATOMS: atom_id res chain seq x y z
N MET A 1 -9.64 10.26 1.22
CA MET A 1 -9.57 9.16 0.21
C MET A 1 -10.00 7.85 0.85
N ARG A 2 -10.43 6.95 0.02
CA ARG A 2 -10.74 5.57 0.42
C ARG A 2 -9.48 4.73 0.23
N VAL A 3 -9.00 4.14 1.31
CA VAL A 3 -7.69 3.47 1.35
C VAL A 3 -7.84 1.99 1.70
N LEU A 4 -7.15 1.15 0.94
CA LEU A 4 -7.01 -0.27 1.22
C LEU A 4 -5.63 -0.50 1.86
N VAL A 5 -5.60 -1.22 2.97
CA VAL A 5 -4.33 -1.54 3.67
C VAL A 5 -4.05 -3.03 3.50
N ALA A 6 -2.89 -3.37 2.95
CA ALA A 6 -2.47 -4.74 2.71
C ALA A 6 -1.11 -5.01 3.35
N ASP A 7 -1.10 -5.85 4.37
CA ASP A 7 0.11 -6.28 5.09
C ASP A 7 -0.17 -7.65 5.71
N ASP A 8 0.75 -8.58 5.59
CA ASP A 8 0.57 -9.93 6.11
C ASP A 8 0.63 -9.97 7.65
N ASP A 9 1.21 -8.98 8.27
CA ASP A 9 1.19 -8.81 9.73
C ASP A 9 -0.08 -8.07 10.11
N ARG A 10 -1.01 -8.78 10.75
CA ARG A 10 -2.30 -8.21 11.12
C ARG A 10 -2.20 -7.05 12.10
N GLU A 11 -1.26 -7.12 13.04
CA GLU A 11 -1.06 -6.04 14.01
C GLU A 11 -0.55 -4.79 13.30
N LEU A 12 0.36 -4.95 12.37
CA LEU A 12 0.89 -3.84 11.61
C LEU A 12 -0.15 -3.27 10.67
N ALA A 13 -0.95 -4.12 10.03
CA ALA A 13 -2.06 -3.68 9.19
C ALA A 13 -3.05 -2.83 10.00
N ALA A 14 -3.37 -3.26 11.22
CA ALA A 14 -4.26 -2.50 12.09
C ALA A 14 -3.64 -1.16 12.48
N ALA A 15 -2.35 -1.13 12.79
CA ALA A 15 -1.65 0.10 13.14
C ALA A 15 -1.62 1.07 11.95
N LEU A 16 -1.38 0.57 10.75
CA LEU A 16 -1.40 1.39 9.54
C LEU A 16 -2.80 1.94 9.28
N ALA A 17 -3.84 1.11 9.48
CA ALA A 17 -5.21 1.55 9.34
C ALA A 17 -5.55 2.68 10.31
N ASP A 18 -5.10 2.58 11.56
CA ASP A 18 -5.29 3.64 12.54
C ASP A 18 -4.60 4.94 12.10
N CYS A 19 -3.41 4.83 11.53
CA CYS A 19 -2.69 6.00 11.02
C CYS A 19 -3.42 6.63 9.83
N VAL A 20 -3.99 5.83 8.95
CA VAL A 20 -4.79 6.32 7.82
C VAL A 20 -6.00 7.11 8.33
N LEU A 21 -6.70 6.56 9.32
CA LEU A 21 -7.83 7.24 9.93
C LEU A 21 -7.41 8.55 10.59
N ALA A 22 -6.26 8.55 11.28
CA ALA A 22 -5.73 9.75 11.91
C ALA A 22 -5.39 10.84 10.89
N CYS A 23 -5.08 10.45 9.67
CA CYS A 23 -4.82 11.39 8.57
C CYS A 23 -6.12 11.93 7.93
N GLY A 24 -7.28 11.49 8.39
CA GLY A 24 -8.57 11.95 7.87
C GLY A 24 -9.09 11.17 6.66
N HIS A 25 -8.54 10.00 6.39
CA HIS A 25 -8.98 9.15 5.30
C HIS A 25 -9.82 7.98 5.80
N GLU A 26 -10.53 7.34 4.88
CA GLU A 26 -11.35 6.17 5.18
C GLU A 26 -10.56 4.89 4.86
N VAL A 27 -10.67 3.89 5.71
CA VAL A 27 -10.12 2.56 5.44
C VAL A 27 -11.25 1.66 4.95
N VAL A 28 -11.16 1.21 3.71
CA VAL A 28 -12.22 0.37 3.12
C VAL A 28 -12.04 -1.10 3.45
N ASP A 29 -10.81 -1.53 3.66
CA ASP A 29 -10.52 -2.92 4.04
C ASP A 29 -9.08 -3.01 4.53
N THR A 30 -8.81 -4.04 5.34
CA THR A 30 -7.45 -4.44 5.71
C THR A 30 -7.29 -5.90 5.30
N VAL A 31 -6.24 -6.19 4.53
CA VAL A 31 -6.01 -7.52 3.97
C VAL A 31 -4.69 -8.06 4.45
N SER A 32 -4.71 -9.27 4.99
CA SER A 32 -3.50 -9.97 5.43
C SER A 32 -3.37 -11.37 4.82
N GLY A 33 -4.17 -11.67 3.82
CA GLY A 33 -4.24 -13.00 3.22
C GLY A 33 -3.39 -13.22 1.98
N GLY A 34 -2.52 -12.28 1.65
CA GLY A 34 -1.64 -12.40 0.47
C GLY A 34 -2.18 -11.69 -0.76
N GLY A 35 -1.43 -11.80 -1.87
CA GLY A 35 -1.67 -11.00 -3.06
C GLY A 35 -3.02 -11.22 -3.73
N TRP A 36 -3.51 -12.45 -3.77
CA TRP A 36 -4.82 -12.72 -4.37
C TRP A 36 -5.94 -12.05 -3.58
N ALA A 37 -5.86 -12.10 -2.25
CA ALA A 37 -6.85 -11.44 -1.40
C ALA A 37 -6.81 -9.92 -1.59
N VAL A 38 -5.63 -9.34 -1.82
CA VAL A 38 -5.50 -7.91 -2.12
C VAL A 38 -6.21 -7.58 -3.42
N ILE A 39 -5.99 -8.37 -4.47
CA ILE A 39 -6.61 -8.14 -5.78
C ILE A 39 -8.13 -8.24 -5.68
N GLN A 40 -8.64 -9.23 -4.95
CA GLN A 40 -10.09 -9.37 -4.75
C GLN A 40 -10.69 -8.19 -3.99
N SER A 41 -10.05 -7.76 -2.93
CA SER A 41 -10.52 -6.62 -2.15
C SER A 41 -10.47 -5.33 -2.97
N PHE A 42 -9.40 -5.15 -3.74
CA PHE A 42 -9.26 -4.00 -4.64
C PHE A 42 -10.41 -3.95 -5.66
N ALA A 43 -10.73 -5.10 -6.26
CA ALA A 43 -11.81 -5.17 -7.23
C ALA A 43 -13.17 -4.85 -6.60
N ARG A 44 -13.38 -5.29 -5.36
CA ARG A 44 -14.63 -5.09 -4.63
C ARG A 44 -14.82 -3.63 -4.21
N HIS A 45 -13.76 -2.99 -3.72
CA HIS A 45 -13.87 -1.67 -3.10
C HIS A 45 -13.45 -0.52 -3.99
N ALA A 46 -12.68 -0.77 -5.04
CA ALA A 46 -12.14 0.25 -5.94
C ALA A 46 -11.58 1.45 -5.16
N PRO A 47 -10.60 1.24 -4.28
CA PRO A 47 -10.08 2.31 -3.43
C PRO A 47 -9.33 3.37 -4.25
N ASP A 48 -9.14 4.53 -3.66
CA ASP A 48 -8.35 5.60 -4.27
C ASP A 48 -6.85 5.36 -4.05
N ALA A 49 -6.49 4.75 -2.95
CA ALA A 49 -5.11 4.46 -2.60
C ALA A 49 -4.99 3.08 -1.95
N VAL A 50 -3.81 2.49 -2.09
CA VAL A 50 -3.49 1.19 -1.49
C VAL A 50 -2.14 1.30 -0.79
N LEU A 51 -2.10 0.92 0.49
CA LEU A 51 -0.86 0.71 1.21
C LEU A 51 -0.52 -0.77 1.05
N LEU A 52 0.59 -1.07 0.40
CA LEU A 52 0.91 -2.41 -0.03
C LEU A 52 2.29 -2.83 0.47
N ASP A 53 2.33 -3.83 1.34
CA ASP A 53 3.59 -4.43 1.78
C ASP A 53 4.21 -5.19 0.61
N ILE A 54 5.48 -4.94 0.34
CA ILE A 54 6.19 -5.62 -0.74
C ILE A 54 6.41 -7.09 -0.42
N LEU A 55 6.71 -7.39 0.85
CA LEU A 55 7.03 -8.74 1.27
C LEU A 55 5.83 -9.41 1.92
N MET A 56 4.99 -10.02 1.11
CA MET A 56 3.88 -10.85 1.60
C MET A 56 4.11 -12.30 1.17
N PRO A 57 3.69 -13.28 2.00
CA PRO A 57 3.84 -14.68 1.64
C PRO A 57 3.19 -15.00 0.30
N ARG A 58 3.83 -15.83 -0.49
CA ARG A 58 3.33 -16.31 -1.78
C ARG A 58 3.06 -15.21 -2.79
N CYS A 59 3.65 -14.03 -2.58
CA CYS A 59 3.30 -12.88 -3.39
C CYS A 59 4.45 -11.91 -3.40
N ASN A 60 4.69 -11.33 -4.55
CA ASN A 60 5.59 -10.20 -4.70
C ASN A 60 4.74 -8.94 -4.80
N GLY A 61 4.92 -8.01 -3.87
CA GLY A 61 4.18 -6.76 -3.86
C GLY A 61 4.30 -5.95 -5.14
N LEU A 62 5.45 -6.05 -5.82
CA LEU A 62 5.63 -5.37 -7.11
C LEU A 62 4.70 -5.95 -8.18
N THR A 63 4.54 -7.27 -8.20
CA THR A 63 3.62 -7.93 -9.11
C THR A 63 2.17 -7.51 -8.83
N VAL A 64 1.80 -7.46 -7.56
CA VAL A 64 0.47 -7.00 -7.15
C VAL A 64 0.26 -5.54 -7.57
N CYS A 65 1.25 -4.69 -7.35
CA CYS A 65 1.19 -3.29 -7.75
C CYS A 65 0.88 -3.16 -9.24
N HIS A 66 1.58 -3.91 -10.09
CA HIS A 66 1.33 -3.92 -11.53
C HIS A 66 -0.10 -4.38 -11.85
N ALA A 67 -0.57 -5.41 -11.18
CA ALA A 67 -1.92 -5.92 -11.39
C ALA A 67 -2.98 -4.88 -11.03
N LEU A 68 -2.80 -4.18 -9.92
CA LEU A 68 -3.74 -3.14 -9.51
C LEU A 68 -3.76 -1.96 -10.47
N LEU A 69 -2.58 -1.49 -10.87
CA LEU A 69 -2.47 -0.34 -11.75
C LEU A 69 -2.93 -0.65 -13.18
N SER A 70 -2.85 -1.90 -13.62
CA SER A 70 -3.40 -2.27 -14.91
C SER A 70 -4.93 -2.23 -14.93
N ARG A 71 -5.57 -2.39 -13.77
CA ARG A 71 -7.03 -2.33 -13.63
C ARG A 71 -7.54 -0.92 -13.42
N LYS A 72 -6.80 -0.12 -12.66
CA LYS A 72 -7.17 1.25 -12.33
C LYS A 72 -5.92 2.10 -12.26
N PRO A 73 -5.46 2.65 -13.41
CA PRO A 73 -4.16 3.33 -13.50
C PRO A 73 -4.02 4.59 -12.64
N ASP A 74 -5.14 5.20 -12.24
CA ASP A 74 -5.12 6.39 -11.40
C ASP A 74 -5.06 6.07 -9.90
N THR A 75 -4.98 4.79 -9.53
CA THR A 75 -4.83 4.40 -8.13
C THR A 75 -3.47 4.84 -7.60
N ARG A 76 -3.48 5.38 -6.39
CA ARG A 76 -2.25 5.74 -5.71
C ARG A 76 -1.76 4.54 -4.91
N VAL A 77 -0.76 3.85 -5.42
CA VAL A 77 -0.16 2.70 -4.71
C VAL A 77 1.06 3.18 -3.94
N ILE A 78 1.07 2.92 -2.64
CA ILE A 78 2.17 3.25 -1.74
C ILE A 78 2.78 1.94 -1.28
N LEU A 79 4.00 1.67 -1.71
CA LEU A 79 4.72 0.46 -1.33
C LEU A 79 5.38 0.64 0.02
N ILE A 80 5.31 -0.39 0.84
CA ILE A 80 5.89 -0.38 2.19
C ILE A 80 6.79 -1.58 2.35
N SER A 81 7.97 -1.38 2.93
CA SER A 81 8.92 -2.47 3.15
C SER A 81 9.63 -2.33 4.49
N GLY A 82 9.81 -3.45 5.17
CA GLY A 82 10.65 -3.55 6.36
C GLY A 82 12.09 -3.93 6.01
N CYS A 83 12.37 -4.17 4.74
CA CYS A 83 13.69 -4.58 4.31
C CYS A 83 14.63 -3.37 4.21
N MET A 84 15.90 -3.61 4.50
CA MET A 84 16.92 -2.57 4.44
C MET A 84 17.36 -2.23 3.02
N GLU A 85 16.95 -3.02 2.06
CA GLU A 85 17.28 -2.77 0.66
C GLU A 85 16.44 -1.63 0.11
N ARG A 86 16.99 -0.44 0.21
CA ARG A 86 16.30 0.78 -0.19
C ARG A 86 16.11 0.91 -1.68
N GLU A 87 16.95 0.24 -2.44
CA GLU A 87 17.02 0.44 -3.87
C GLU A 87 16.83 -0.85 -4.63
N HIS A 88 15.64 -1.39 -4.48
CA HIS A 88 15.26 -2.45 -5.39
C HIS A 88 15.04 -1.78 -6.75
N PRO A 89 15.81 -2.15 -7.79
CA PRO A 89 15.75 -1.45 -9.06
C PRO A 89 14.38 -1.44 -9.71
N PHE A 90 13.50 -2.36 -9.33
CA PHE A 90 12.15 -2.45 -9.88
C PHE A 90 11.12 -1.57 -9.19
N ILE A 91 11.47 -0.96 -8.06
CA ILE A 91 10.52 -0.10 -7.34
C ILE A 91 10.22 1.16 -8.15
N SER A 92 11.24 1.77 -8.74
CA SER A 92 11.06 2.97 -9.56
C SER A 92 10.23 2.71 -10.81
N ASP A 93 10.23 1.48 -11.32
CA ASP A 93 9.49 1.11 -12.52
C ASP A 93 8.12 0.50 -12.19
N SER A 94 7.76 0.40 -10.93
CA SER A 94 6.52 -0.24 -10.50
C SER A 94 5.27 0.58 -10.81
N GLY A 95 5.43 1.88 -10.98
CA GLY A 95 4.31 2.81 -11.11
C GLY A 95 3.75 3.26 -9.77
N ALA A 96 4.34 2.82 -8.65
CA ALA A 96 3.91 3.24 -7.33
C ALA A 96 4.13 4.73 -7.14
N ALA A 97 3.22 5.36 -6.41
CA ALA A 97 3.28 6.79 -6.14
C ALA A 97 4.31 7.13 -5.06
N ALA A 98 4.55 6.22 -4.14
CA ALA A 98 5.50 6.42 -3.05
C ALA A 98 6.02 5.09 -2.54
N TYR A 99 7.14 5.15 -1.82
CA TYR A 99 7.75 4.01 -1.18
C TYR A 99 8.14 4.41 0.24
N LEU A 100 7.69 3.67 1.24
CA LEU A 100 7.94 3.96 2.64
C LEU A 100 8.64 2.79 3.31
N HIS A 101 9.51 3.11 4.26
CA HIS A 101 10.18 2.12 5.09
C HIS A 101 9.44 1.92 6.42
N LYS A 102 9.39 0.68 6.89
CA LYS A 102 8.94 0.39 8.24
C LYS A 102 10.04 0.76 9.24
N PRO A 103 9.72 1.31 10.40
CA PRO A 103 8.37 1.71 10.84
C PRO A 103 7.90 2.97 10.10
N VAL A 104 6.64 2.99 9.71
CA VAL A 104 6.08 4.09 8.94
C VAL A 104 5.68 5.21 9.89
N GLY A 105 6.24 6.40 9.69
CA GLY A 105 5.88 7.58 10.47
C GLY A 105 4.56 8.17 9.99
N LEU A 106 3.83 8.78 10.92
CA LEU A 106 2.54 9.40 10.60
C LEU A 106 2.66 10.51 9.56
N VAL A 107 3.70 11.34 9.69
CA VAL A 107 3.92 12.44 8.73
C VAL A 107 4.25 11.89 7.35
N GLU A 108 5.11 10.88 7.28
CA GLU A 108 5.48 10.25 6.02
C GLU A 108 4.26 9.65 5.34
N LEU A 109 3.41 8.97 6.10
CA LEU A 109 2.19 8.38 5.58
C LEU A 109 1.22 9.45 5.11
N ARG A 110 1.02 10.49 5.90
CA ARG A 110 0.16 11.61 5.54
C ARG A 110 0.59 12.23 4.22
N ASP A 111 1.88 12.49 4.07
CA ASP A 111 2.41 13.13 2.87
C ASP A 111 2.28 12.21 1.65
N ALA A 112 2.51 10.92 1.83
CA ALA A 112 2.35 9.95 0.75
C ALA A 112 0.90 9.86 0.28
N LEU A 113 -0.05 9.88 1.20
CA LEU A 113 -1.48 9.83 0.87
C LEU A 113 -1.97 11.14 0.26
N ALA A 114 -1.44 12.26 0.71
CA ALA A 114 -1.84 13.57 0.20
C ALA A 114 -1.40 13.82 -1.24
N GLY A 115 -0.47 13.00 -1.75
CA GLY A 115 0.06 13.23 -3.08
C GLY A 115 0.90 14.48 -3.16
N SER A 116 1.38 14.96 -2.03
CA SER A 116 2.37 16.02 -2.05
C SER A 116 3.60 15.43 -2.69
N ALA A 117 3.64 15.57 -3.95
CA ALA A 117 4.81 15.28 -4.69
C ALA A 117 5.79 16.36 -4.33
N GLY A 118 6.17 16.28 -3.22
CA GLY A 118 7.18 17.27 -2.98
C GLY A 118 7.55 17.70 -4.25
#